data_664a6e360d596a0ab2307e4034453c76
#
_entry.id   664a6e360d596a0ab2307e4034453c76
#
_cell.length_a   1.000
_cell.length_b   1.000
_cell.length_c   1.000
_cell.angle_alpha   90.00
_cell.angle_beta   90.00
_cell.angle_gamma   90.00
#
_symmetry.space_group_name_H-M   'P 1'
#
loop_
_entity.id
_entity.type
_entity.pdbx_description
1 polymer ?
#
loop_
_entity_poly.entity_id
_entity_poly.type
_entity_poly.pdbx_seq_one_letter_code
_entity_poly.pdbx_strand_id
1 'polypeptide(L)'
;YDALRFLRSKMDAYDLIINDATDPFGASEGLFTREFYGSCFKALKEDGILVYQHGSPFYDEDEEACRSMHRKVYHTFPISRVYQAHIPTSPSGYWLFGFASKKYHPLKDFQAENWKKRKIHTEYYTTNLHMGAFMLPKYVEELLEQEEER
;
A
#
# COMPACT_ATOMS: atom_id res chain seq x y z
N TYR A 1 1.93 22.00 1.44
CA TYR A 1 0.48 21.79 1.50
C TYR A 1 0.20 20.57 2.39
N ASP A 2 -0.65 20.68 3.37
CA ASP A 2 -0.99 19.59 4.30
C ASP A 2 -1.98 18.63 3.64
N ALA A 3 -1.52 17.45 3.27
CA ALA A 3 -2.30 16.43 2.58
C ALA A 3 -3.48 15.92 3.44
N LEU A 4 -3.27 15.75 4.75
CA LEU A 4 -4.32 15.31 5.66
C LEU A 4 -5.45 16.34 5.72
N ARG A 5 -5.10 17.62 5.86
CA ARG A 5 -6.07 18.71 5.85
C ARG A 5 -6.83 18.79 4.52
N PHE A 6 -6.15 18.56 3.42
CA PHE A 6 -6.77 18.51 2.10
C PHE A 6 -7.79 17.38 1.98
N LEU A 7 -7.42 16.17 2.42
CA LEU A 7 -8.28 14.99 2.32
C LEU A 7 -9.51 15.06 3.22
N ARG A 8 -9.44 15.74 4.37
CA ARG A 8 -10.56 15.84 5.31
C ARG A 8 -11.86 16.36 4.67
N SER A 9 -11.73 17.21 3.66
CA SER A 9 -12.88 17.81 2.94
C SER A 9 -13.38 16.98 1.75
N LYS A 10 -12.71 15.86 1.42
CA LYS A 10 -13.03 15.06 0.23
C LYS A 10 -13.89 13.84 0.57
N MET A 11 -14.83 13.55 -0.32
CA MET A 11 -15.71 12.38 -0.23
C MET A 11 -15.99 11.87 -1.64
N ASP A 12 -15.82 10.56 -1.86
CA ASP A 12 -16.11 9.90 -3.14
C ASP A 12 -15.54 10.63 -4.37
N ALA A 13 -14.33 11.16 -4.21
CA ALA A 13 -13.74 12.07 -5.19
C ALA A 13 -12.71 11.41 -6.10
N TYR A 14 -12.01 10.39 -5.62
CA TYR A 14 -10.85 9.81 -6.31
C TYR A 14 -11.02 8.32 -6.59
N ASP A 15 -10.53 7.90 -7.75
CA ASP A 15 -10.42 6.50 -8.13
C ASP A 15 -9.18 5.84 -7.52
N LEU A 16 -8.12 6.62 -7.39
CA LEU A 16 -6.81 6.18 -6.89
C LEU A 16 -6.17 7.26 -6.03
N ILE A 17 -5.62 6.84 -4.91
CA ILE A 17 -4.72 7.66 -4.08
C ILE A 17 -3.37 6.94 -4.03
N ILE A 18 -2.29 7.64 -4.36
CA ILE A 18 -0.92 7.17 -4.21
C ILE A 18 -0.25 8.00 -3.12
N ASN A 19 0.10 7.34 -2.02
CA ASN A 19 0.86 7.95 -0.94
C ASN A 19 2.32 7.50 -1.01
N ASP A 20 3.17 8.35 -1.55
CA ASP A 20 4.60 8.11 -1.67
C ASP A 20 5.40 8.78 -0.54
N ALA A 21 4.79 8.95 0.63
CA ALA A 21 5.51 9.42 1.81
C ALA A 21 6.48 8.34 2.29
N THR A 22 7.75 8.73 2.41
CA THR A 22 8.85 7.79 2.64
C THR A 22 9.12 7.47 4.10
N ASP A 23 8.69 8.35 5.01
CA ASP A 23 9.12 8.30 6.40
C ASP A 23 7.93 8.52 7.34
N PRO A 24 7.62 7.54 8.23
CA PRO A 24 6.56 7.68 9.21
C PRO A 24 6.93 8.60 10.38
N PHE A 25 8.06 9.27 10.32
CA PHE A 25 8.60 10.13 11.37
C PHE A 25 8.64 11.60 10.94
N GLY A 26 8.62 12.51 11.91
CA GLY A 26 8.77 13.94 11.66
C GLY A 26 7.60 14.55 10.89
N ALA A 27 7.88 15.34 9.86
CA ALA A 27 6.87 16.10 9.12
C ALA A 27 5.82 15.25 8.41
N SER A 28 6.13 14.01 8.08
CA SER A 28 5.24 13.07 7.39
C SER A 28 4.42 12.19 8.34
N GLU A 29 4.66 12.24 9.64
CA GLU A 29 4.00 11.38 10.65
C GLU A 29 2.46 11.39 10.54
N GLY A 30 1.88 12.54 10.22
CA GLY A 30 0.44 12.68 10.02
C GLY A 30 -0.14 11.85 8.87
N LEU A 31 0.69 11.40 7.93
CA LEU A 31 0.30 10.56 6.77
C LEU A 31 0.32 9.06 7.08
N PHE A 32 0.54 8.68 8.33
CA PHE A 32 0.61 7.29 8.80
C PHE A 32 -0.36 7.00 9.95
N THR A 33 -1.31 7.90 10.18
CA THR A 33 -2.30 7.78 11.25
C THR A 33 -3.57 7.06 10.77
N ARG A 34 -4.34 6.50 11.72
CA ARG A 34 -5.69 5.98 11.44
C ARG A 34 -6.59 7.03 10.81
N GLU A 35 -6.48 8.27 11.26
CA GLU A 35 -7.23 9.42 10.70
C GLU A 35 -6.91 9.60 9.21
N PHE A 36 -5.63 9.52 8.84
CA PHE A 36 -5.22 9.64 7.44
C PHE A 36 -5.81 8.52 6.58
N TYR A 37 -5.68 7.27 7.01
CA TYR A 37 -6.24 6.14 6.24
C TYR A 37 -7.76 6.18 6.17
N GLY A 38 -8.44 6.58 7.24
CA GLY A 38 -9.88 6.83 7.24
C GLY A 38 -10.28 7.96 6.30
N SER A 39 -9.48 9.02 6.23
CA SER A 39 -9.68 10.12 5.28
C SER A 39 -9.45 9.69 3.84
N CYS A 40 -8.46 8.84 3.57
CA CYS A 40 -8.26 8.23 2.26
C CYS A 40 -9.47 7.36 1.87
N PHE A 41 -9.94 6.52 2.79
CA PHE A 41 -11.12 5.68 2.55
C PHE A 41 -12.33 6.52 2.16
N LYS A 42 -12.62 7.57 2.91
CA LYS A 42 -13.73 8.48 2.64
C LYS A 42 -13.57 9.24 1.31
N ALA A 43 -12.37 9.67 1.00
CA ALA A 43 -12.06 10.40 -0.23
C ALA A 43 -12.10 9.52 -1.49
N LEU A 44 -11.90 8.23 -1.35
CA LEU A 44 -12.00 7.26 -2.44
C LEU A 44 -13.46 6.95 -2.79
N LYS A 45 -13.72 6.80 -4.07
CA LYS A 45 -14.99 6.27 -4.58
C LYS A 45 -15.22 4.83 -4.09
N GLU A 46 -16.42 4.28 -4.31
CA GLU A 46 -16.79 2.94 -3.81
C GLU A 46 -15.91 1.79 -4.33
N ASP A 47 -15.22 1.98 -5.44
CA ASP A 47 -14.28 1.04 -6.05
C ASP A 47 -12.83 1.54 -6.00
N GLY A 48 -12.55 2.53 -5.16
CA GLY A 48 -11.27 3.19 -5.08
C GLY A 48 -10.16 2.35 -4.46
N ILE A 49 -8.93 2.70 -4.81
CA ILE A 49 -7.71 2.01 -4.41
C ILE A 49 -6.73 3.01 -3.80
N LEU A 50 -6.11 2.63 -2.68
CA LEU A 50 -4.98 3.31 -2.06
C LEU A 50 -3.73 2.46 -2.27
N VAL A 51 -2.68 3.06 -2.82
CA VAL A 51 -1.34 2.48 -2.89
C VAL A 51 -0.40 3.34 -2.04
N TYR A 52 0.44 2.71 -1.24
CA TYR A 52 1.31 3.42 -0.31
C TYR A 52 2.60 2.66 -0.05
N GLN A 53 3.63 3.38 0.39
CA GLN A 53 4.84 2.76 0.89
C GLN A 53 4.57 2.11 2.24
N HIS A 54 4.92 0.84 2.36
CA HIS A 54 4.73 0.06 3.59
C HIS A 54 6.01 0.00 4.43
N GLY A 55 7.15 0.17 3.80
CA GLY A 55 8.45 0.23 4.44
C GLY A 55 9.24 -1.07 4.40
N SER A 56 10.18 -1.22 5.33
CA SER A 56 11.05 -2.39 5.43
C SER A 56 10.60 -3.30 6.57
N PRO A 57 10.63 -4.63 6.39
CA PRO A 57 10.40 -5.58 7.48
C PRO A 57 11.67 -5.84 8.31
N PHE A 58 12.76 -5.14 7.98
CA PHE A 58 14.05 -5.27 8.65
C PHE A 58 14.33 -3.99 9.46
N TYR A 59 15.20 -4.13 10.45
CA TYR A 59 15.55 -3.09 11.40
C TYR A 59 14.40 -2.73 12.35
N ASP A 60 14.66 -2.69 13.64
CA ASP A 60 13.65 -2.63 14.69
C ASP A 60 12.63 -1.49 14.54
N GLU A 61 13.10 -0.28 14.23
CA GLU A 61 12.21 0.88 14.06
C GLU A 61 11.33 0.76 12.80
N ASP A 62 11.92 0.30 11.70
CA ASP A 62 11.22 0.11 10.43
C ASP A 62 10.19 -1.02 10.53
N GLU A 63 10.55 -2.11 11.19
CA GLU A 63 9.64 -3.25 11.41
C GLU A 63 8.43 -2.82 12.25
N GLU A 64 8.64 -2.10 13.34
CA GLU A 64 7.53 -1.62 14.19
C GLU A 64 6.62 -0.64 13.42
N ALA A 65 7.20 0.26 12.65
CA ALA A 65 6.43 1.16 11.79
C ALA A 65 5.61 0.39 10.74
N CYS A 66 6.23 -0.62 10.12
CA CYS A 66 5.59 -1.51 9.16
C CYS A 66 4.39 -2.26 9.78
N ARG A 67 4.57 -2.84 10.96
CA ARG A 67 3.53 -3.53 11.73
C ARG A 67 2.36 -2.60 12.06
N SER A 68 2.67 -1.45 12.62
CA SER A 68 1.67 -0.43 13.01
C SER A 68 0.85 0.04 11.82
N MET A 69 1.50 0.31 10.71
CA MET A 69 0.86 0.75 9.47
C MET A 69 -0.05 -0.34 8.90
N HIS A 70 0.43 -1.58 8.83
CA HIS A 70 -0.36 -2.70 8.34
C HIS A 70 -1.66 -2.87 9.13
N ARG A 71 -1.56 -2.89 10.45
CA ARG A 71 -2.72 -2.98 11.34
C ARG A 71 -3.76 -1.89 11.09
N LYS A 72 -3.31 -0.64 10.95
CA LYS A 72 -4.19 0.50 10.71
C LYS A 72 -4.92 0.40 9.38
N VAL A 73 -4.22 0.03 8.31
CA VAL A 73 -4.82 -0.09 6.97
C VAL A 73 -5.72 -1.31 6.88
N TYR A 74 -5.28 -2.45 7.41
CA TYR A 74 -6.05 -3.70 7.41
C TYR A 74 -7.44 -3.54 8.05
N HIS A 75 -7.52 -2.79 9.15
CA HIS A 75 -8.79 -2.52 9.83
C HIS A 75 -9.60 -1.36 9.23
N THR A 76 -9.07 -0.67 8.25
CA THR A 76 -9.75 0.44 7.58
C THR A 76 -10.36 0.02 6.24
N PHE A 77 -9.69 -0.84 5.49
CA PHE A 77 -10.09 -1.28 4.16
C PHE A 77 -10.56 -2.74 4.16
N PRO A 78 -11.58 -3.10 3.36
CA PRO A 78 -12.04 -4.49 3.25
C PRO A 78 -11.02 -5.40 2.56
N ILE A 79 -10.18 -4.86 1.69
CA ILE A 79 -9.10 -5.58 1.01
C ILE A 79 -7.81 -4.83 1.30
N SER A 80 -6.85 -5.52 1.92
CA SER A 80 -5.52 -4.98 2.23
C SER A 80 -4.49 -6.05 1.91
N ARG A 81 -3.57 -5.75 0.99
CA ARG A 81 -2.50 -6.64 0.55
C ARG A 81 -1.19 -5.89 0.54
N VAL A 82 -0.11 -6.63 0.67
CA VAL A 82 1.25 -6.09 0.65
C VAL A 82 2.01 -6.75 -0.50
N TYR A 83 2.76 -5.95 -1.23
CA TYR A 83 3.64 -6.44 -2.27
C TYR A 83 5.06 -5.93 -2.06
N GLN A 84 6.01 -6.58 -2.69
CA GLN A 84 7.43 -6.34 -2.52
C GLN A 84 8.06 -5.83 -3.81
N ALA A 85 9.11 -5.04 -3.65
CA ALA A 85 9.98 -4.64 -4.75
C ALA A 85 11.42 -4.51 -4.28
N HIS A 86 12.36 -4.66 -5.21
CA HIS A 86 13.77 -4.38 -4.97
C HIS A 86 14.06 -2.92 -5.30
N ILE A 87 14.43 -2.16 -4.27
CA ILE A 87 14.76 -0.73 -4.39
C ILE A 87 16.22 -0.56 -3.99
N PRO A 88 17.16 -0.52 -4.95
CA PRO A 88 18.60 -0.52 -4.66
C PRO A 88 19.07 0.63 -3.77
N THR A 89 18.35 1.75 -3.78
CA THR A 89 18.69 2.93 -2.98
C THR A 89 18.17 2.87 -1.55
N SER A 90 17.32 1.89 -1.22
CA SER A 90 16.82 1.69 0.14
C SER A 90 17.75 0.79 0.95
N PRO A 91 17.83 0.97 2.28
CA PRO A 91 18.52 0.01 3.14
C PRO A 91 18.00 -1.41 2.89
N SER A 92 18.87 -2.40 2.88
CA SER A 92 18.62 -3.80 2.51
C SER A 92 18.24 -4.07 1.04
N GLY A 93 17.83 -3.08 0.27
CA GLY A 93 17.34 -3.25 -1.11
C GLY A 93 15.97 -3.92 -1.22
N TYR A 94 15.35 -4.29 -0.13
CA TYR A 94 14.03 -4.93 -0.07
C TYR A 94 13.00 -3.98 0.56
N TRP A 95 11.93 -3.70 -0.16
CA TRP A 95 10.93 -2.73 0.29
C TRP A 95 9.51 -3.26 0.08
N LEU A 96 8.64 -2.96 1.04
CA LEU A 96 7.24 -3.33 0.98
C LEU A 96 6.37 -2.13 0.59
N PHE A 97 5.32 -2.44 -0.16
CA PHE A 97 4.27 -1.52 -0.56
C PHE A 97 2.91 -2.09 -0.21
N GLY A 98 1.98 -1.22 0.10
CA GLY A 98 0.61 -1.60 0.41
C GLY A 98 -0.34 -1.34 -0.74
N PHE A 99 -1.30 -2.21 -0.88
CA PHE A 99 -2.44 -2.11 -1.77
C PHE A 99 -3.72 -2.29 -0.94
N ALA A 100 -4.46 -1.21 -0.76
CA ALA A 100 -5.72 -1.22 -0.02
C ALA A 100 -6.86 -0.86 -0.96
N SER A 101 -7.91 -1.65 -0.98
CA SER A 101 -8.99 -1.51 -1.94
C SER A 101 -10.36 -1.62 -1.26
N LYS A 102 -11.31 -0.85 -1.77
CA LYS A 102 -12.71 -0.94 -1.34
C LYS A 102 -13.47 -2.06 -2.05
N LYS A 103 -12.98 -2.54 -3.21
CA LYS A 103 -13.70 -3.52 -4.04
C LYS A 103 -12.80 -4.55 -4.71
N TYR A 104 -11.73 -4.14 -5.38
CA TYR A 104 -10.92 -5.01 -6.22
C TYR A 104 -9.77 -5.67 -5.50
N HIS A 105 -9.63 -6.97 -5.68
CA HIS A 105 -8.49 -7.75 -5.20
C HIS A 105 -7.34 -7.67 -6.23
N PRO A 106 -6.09 -7.42 -5.81
CA PRO A 106 -4.99 -7.19 -6.74
C PRO A 106 -4.60 -8.40 -7.60
N LEU A 107 -4.97 -9.60 -7.19
CA LEU A 107 -4.72 -10.83 -7.93
C LEU A 107 -5.99 -11.42 -8.55
N LYS A 108 -7.08 -11.55 -7.77
CA LYS A 108 -8.32 -12.19 -8.25
C LYS A 108 -9.02 -11.36 -9.32
N ASP A 109 -8.96 -10.03 -9.22
CA ASP A 109 -9.59 -9.11 -10.18
C ASP A 109 -8.59 -8.55 -11.18
N PHE A 110 -7.38 -9.09 -11.22
CA PHE A 110 -6.32 -8.63 -12.12
C PHE A 110 -6.63 -9.00 -13.59
N GLN A 111 -6.62 -8.00 -14.45
CA GLN A 111 -6.97 -8.12 -15.85
C GLN A 111 -5.73 -8.09 -16.75
N ALA A 112 -4.89 -9.12 -16.64
CA ALA A 112 -3.61 -9.22 -17.35
C ALA A 112 -3.76 -9.11 -18.87
N GLU A 113 -4.78 -9.75 -19.44
CA GLU A 113 -5.01 -9.72 -20.89
C GLU A 113 -5.41 -8.32 -21.39
N ASN A 114 -6.20 -7.58 -20.62
CA ASN A 114 -6.54 -6.20 -20.94
C ASN A 114 -5.32 -5.30 -20.92
N TRP A 115 -4.43 -5.51 -19.95
CA TRP A 115 -3.14 -4.79 -19.90
C TRP A 115 -2.32 -5.05 -21.16
N LYS A 116 -2.13 -6.31 -21.52
CA LYS A 116 -1.36 -6.71 -22.71
C LYS A 116 -1.93 -6.11 -24.01
N LYS A 117 -3.25 -6.09 -24.14
CA LYS A 117 -3.92 -5.48 -25.32
C LYS A 117 -3.66 -3.98 -25.45
N ARG A 118 -3.41 -3.27 -24.38
CA ARG A 118 -3.13 -1.82 -24.40
C ARG A 118 -1.76 -1.49 -24.97
N LYS A 119 -0.83 -2.44 -25.02
CA LYS A 119 0.53 -2.29 -25.58
C LYS A 119 1.29 -1.09 -25.01
N ILE A 120 1.11 -0.82 -23.72
CA ILE A 120 1.81 0.26 -23.02
C ILE A 120 3.26 -0.19 -22.79
N HIS A 121 4.20 0.63 -23.23
CA HIS A 121 5.62 0.38 -22.97
C HIS A 121 5.96 0.66 -21.49
N THR A 122 6.62 -0.28 -20.83
CA THR A 122 7.12 -0.14 -19.46
C THR A 122 8.51 -0.76 -19.35
N GLU A 123 9.38 -0.11 -18.56
CA GLU A 123 10.75 -0.60 -18.32
C GLU A 123 10.81 -1.61 -17.16
N TYR A 124 9.88 -1.55 -16.23
CA TYR A 124 9.89 -2.36 -15.01
C TYR A 124 8.70 -3.32 -14.93
N TYR A 125 7.51 -2.83 -15.18
CA TYR A 125 6.27 -3.58 -14.96
C TYR A 125 6.03 -4.65 -16.01
N THR A 126 5.70 -5.85 -15.55
CA THR A 126 5.11 -6.94 -16.34
C THR A 126 3.97 -7.59 -15.59
N THR A 127 3.09 -8.29 -16.28
CA THR A 127 1.98 -9.01 -15.64
C THR A 127 2.48 -10.12 -14.70
N ASN A 128 3.59 -10.78 -15.05
CA ASN A 128 4.21 -11.78 -14.19
C ASN A 128 4.83 -11.15 -12.94
N LEU A 129 5.50 -10.01 -13.09
CA LEU A 129 6.04 -9.26 -11.95
C LEU A 129 4.92 -8.81 -11.00
N HIS A 130 3.78 -8.34 -11.54
CA HIS A 130 2.61 -7.98 -10.75
C HIS A 130 2.18 -9.13 -9.83
N MET A 131 2.01 -10.32 -10.40
CA MET A 131 1.61 -11.49 -9.62
C MET A 131 2.68 -11.91 -8.62
N GLY A 132 3.95 -11.98 -9.05
CA GLY A 132 5.07 -12.40 -8.22
C GLY A 132 5.35 -11.42 -7.08
N ALA A 133 5.10 -10.13 -7.25
CA ALA A 133 5.30 -9.12 -6.21
C ALA A 133 4.46 -9.38 -4.94
N PHE A 134 3.29 -10.00 -5.08
CA PHE A 134 2.42 -10.36 -3.94
C PHE A 134 2.78 -11.71 -3.29
N MET A 135 3.75 -12.45 -3.84
CA MET A 135 4.25 -13.71 -3.27
C MET A 135 5.37 -13.40 -2.29
N LEU A 136 5.02 -13.25 -1.01
CA LEU A 136 5.94 -12.80 0.02
C LEU A 136 6.70 -13.97 0.66
N PRO A 137 7.92 -13.73 1.19
CA PRO A 137 8.60 -14.69 2.04
C PRO A 137 7.76 -15.01 3.28
N LYS A 138 7.87 -16.24 3.79
CA LYS A 138 7.08 -16.70 4.93
C LYS A 138 7.23 -15.80 6.16
N TYR A 139 8.42 -15.36 6.48
CA TYR A 139 8.64 -14.49 7.64
C TYR A 139 7.93 -13.13 7.52
N VAL A 140 7.74 -12.62 6.30
CA VAL A 140 6.95 -11.40 6.06
C VAL A 140 5.47 -11.69 6.21
N GLU A 141 4.97 -12.81 5.67
CA GLU A 141 3.58 -13.21 5.84
C GLU A 141 3.23 -13.35 7.32
N GLU A 142 4.04 -14.06 8.10
CA GLU A 142 3.84 -14.23 9.53
C GLU A 142 3.85 -12.90 10.30
N LEU A 143 4.74 -11.97 9.93
CA LEU A 143 4.80 -10.63 10.51
C LEU A 143 3.50 -9.86 10.29
N LEU A 144 2.95 -9.91 9.09
CA LEU A 144 1.71 -9.22 8.74
C LEU A 144 0.48 -9.87 9.38
N GLU A 145 0.39 -11.21 9.36
CA GLU A 145 -0.71 -11.97 9.96
C GLU A 145 -0.86 -11.69 11.47
N GLN A 146 0.25 -11.55 12.18
CA GLN A 146 0.22 -11.18 13.61
C GLN A 146 -0.47 -9.84 13.88
N GLU A 147 -0.39 -8.91 12.95
CA GLU A 147 -1.03 -7.60 13.08
C GLU A 147 -2.51 -7.61 12.62
N GLU A 148 -2.89 -8.55 11.78
CA GLU A 148 -4.27 -8.73 11.32
C GLU A 148 -5.17 -9.29 12.42
N GLU A 149 -4.59 -10.11 13.33
CA GLU A 149 -5.29 -10.72 14.47
C GLU A 149 -5.48 -9.75 15.66
N ARG A 150 -4.79 -8.64 15.68
CA ARG A 150 -4.87 -7.62 16.75
C ARG A 150 -5.97 -6.59 16.46
#